data_4f68d859f657ac14cbdc8a73fbe30209
#
_entry.id   4f68d859f657ac14cbdc8a73fbe30209
#
_cell.length_a   1.000
_cell.length_b   1.000
_cell.length_c   1.000
_cell.angle_alpha   90.00
_cell.angle_beta   90.00
_cell.angle_gamma   90.00
#
_symmetry.space_group_name_H-M   'P 1'
#
loop_
_entity.id
_entity.type
_entity.pdbx_description
1 polymer ?
#
loop_
_entity_poly.entity_id
_entity_poly.type
_entity_poly.pdbx_seq_one_letter_code
_entity_poly.pdbx_strand_id
1 'polypeptide(L)'
;MNNRLHTYFDRTRLERIDYFRQLIFLAFTSLSIVLFGLHLVGSYGLAIQSALACSACYVLAAAVALIVYLFQGPKKLKHILPVLLVTLMIIQSVRLLVLASMGQLDAMLTTVNITDCFILVLVACLCLLPRTALVCTSISVVAMALCCRVTGSQLYSQLFIIFGMSNVSATVFIFVANKLLIEQQMEQDDYAHTIAQVLHVFNMSKTELLALLKLAKAKDADAVYDPELMEQLDHKTLRNIIKVANHIEHLQASRRKDMHERFPMLSPVELDVCRLVEQGRTLRDISNILSKSVSNVSTVRGNIRKKLGLAQDDDLRSALLDNK
;
A
#
# COMPACT_ATOMS: atom_id res chain seq x y z
N MET A 1 -0.68 -24.31 10.51
CA MET A 1 -1.43 -24.08 9.28
C MET A 1 -1.54 -22.59 8.92
N ASN A 2 -1.47 -21.67 9.89
CA ASN A 2 -1.55 -20.19 9.69
C ASN A 2 -0.43 -19.58 8.82
N ASN A 3 0.79 -20.10 8.89
CA ASN A 3 1.91 -19.55 8.11
C ASN A 3 1.78 -19.77 6.58
N ARG A 4 0.99 -20.75 6.14
CA ARG A 4 0.88 -21.07 4.70
C ARG A 4 -0.08 -20.13 3.94
N LEU A 5 -1.14 -19.65 4.57
CA LEU A 5 -2.08 -18.70 3.94
C LEU A 5 -1.46 -17.31 3.82
N HIS A 6 -0.80 -16.83 4.87
CA HIS A 6 -0.07 -15.56 4.87
C HIS A 6 1.02 -15.56 3.80
N THR A 7 1.81 -16.64 3.72
CA THR A 7 2.86 -16.80 2.69
C THR A 7 2.30 -16.89 1.27
N TYR A 8 1.09 -17.40 1.07
CA TYR A 8 0.49 -17.53 -0.27
C TYR A 8 0.00 -16.18 -0.80
N PHE A 9 -0.66 -15.35 0.00
CA PHE A 9 -1.14 -14.02 -0.40
C PHE A 9 0.02 -13.04 -0.64
N ASP A 10 1.02 -13.07 0.20
CA ASP A 10 2.23 -12.27 0.09
C ASP A 10 3.06 -12.68 -1.14
N ARG A 11 3.15 -13.98 -1.39
CA ARG A 11 3.85 -14.57 -2.53
C ARG A 11 3.24 -14.16 -3.89
N THR A 12 1.91 -14.20 -4.04
CA THR A 12 1.26 -13.86 -5.31
C THR A 12 1.35 -12.37 -5.66
N ARG A 13 1.50 -11.49 -4.69
CA ARG A 13 1.66 -10.05 -4.89
C ARG A 13 3.11 -9.68 -5.18
N LEU A 14 4.06 -10.22 -4.42
CA LEU A 14 5.50 -10.10 -4.69
C LEU A 14 5.83 -10.67 -6.07
N GLU A 15 5.25 -11.80 -6.45
CA GLU A 15 5.39 -12.39 -7.77
C GLU A 15 4.86 -11.45 -8.87
N ARG A 16 3.78 -10.67 -8.64
CA ARG A 16 3.28 -9.69 -9.61
C ARG A 16 4.21 -8.49 -9.77
N ILE A 17 4.70 -7.91 -8.69
CA ILE A 17 5.64 -6.77 -8.74
C ILE A 17 6.95 -7.21 -9.41
N ASP A 18 7.46 -8.37 -9.06
CA ASP A 18 8.67 -8.92 -9.66
C ASP A 18 8.47 -9.27 -11.13
N TYR A 19 7.29 -9.74 -11.53
CA TYR A 19 6.92 -9.94 -12.93
C TYR A 19 6.94 -8.62 -13.72
N PHE A 20 6.35 -7.54 -13.19
CA PHE A 20 6.40 -6.23 -13.83
C PHE A 20 7.84 -5.71 -13.94
N ARG A 21 8.65 -5.87 -12.92
CA ARG A 21 10.08 -5.53 -12.96
C ARG A 21 10.83 -6.29 -14.05
N GLN A 22 10.53 -7.58 -14.23
CA GLN A 22 11.10 -8.40 -15.29
C GLN A 22 10.70 -7.88 -16.67
N LEU A 23 9.41 -7.59 -16.87
CA LEU A 23 8.92 -7.08 -18.15
C LEU A 23 9.60 -5.74 -18.51
N ILE A 24 9.64 -4.80 -17.56
CA ILE A 24 10.30 -3.49 -17.74
C ILE A 24 11.80 -3.69 -18.01
N PHE A 25 12.47 -4.54 -17.25
CA PHE A 25 13.89 -4.82 -17.43
C PHE A 25 14.19 -5.38 -18.83
N LEU A 26 13.46 -6.40 -19.29
CA LEU A 26 13.66 -7.00 -20.59
C LEU A 26 13.35 -6.01 -21.72
N ALA A 27 12.23 -5.29 -21.63
CA ALA A 27 11.86 -4.29 -22.63
C ALA A 27 12.90 -3.15 -22.69
N PHE A 28 13.29 -2.61 -21.54
CA PHE A 28 14.25 -1.52 -21.45
C PHE A 28 15.65 -1.93 -21.94
N THR A 29 16.17 -3.07 -21.49
CA THR A 29 17.50 -3.53 -21.91
C THR A 29 17.55 -3.87 -23.40
N SER A 30 16.53 -4.54 -23.95
CA SER A 30 16.44 -4.87 -25.38
C SER A 30 16.37 -3.60 -26.23
N LEU A 31 15.49 -2.65 -25.86
CA LEU A 31 15.36 -1.38 -26.56
C LEU A 31 16.66 -0.57 -26.49
N SER A 32 17.31 -0.51 -25.35
CA SER A 32 18.59 0.16 -25.16
C SER A 32 19.69 -0.43 -26.03
N ILE A 33 19.81 -1.75 -26.08
CA ILE A 33 20.79 -2.44 -26.94
C ILE A 33 20.55 -2.09 -28.41
N VAL A 34 19.29 -2.10 -28.86
CA VAL A 34 18.94 -1.77 -30.23
C VAL A 34 19.26 -0.31 -30.56
N LEU A 35 18.78 0.65 -29.74
CA LEU A 35 18.97 2.08 -29.98
C LEU A 35 20.45 2.46 -30.00
N PHE A 36 21.20 2.09 -28.97
CA PHE A 36 22.63 2.42 -28.89
C PHE A 36 23.48 1.58 -29.87
N GLY A 37 23.02 0.36 -30.22
CA GLY A 37 23.60 -0.45 -31.28
C GLY A 37 23.48 0.20 -32.66
N LEU A 38 22.30 0.73 -32.99
CA LEU A 38 22.08 1.50 -34.23
C LEU A 38 22.96 2.77 -34.29
N HIS A 39 23.17 3.44 -33.15
CA HIS A 39 24.10 4.56 -33.06
C HIS A 39 25.55 4.14 -33.37
N LEU A 40 25.99 2.98 -32.90
CA LEU A 40 27.34 2.44 -33.19
C LEU A 40 27.55 2.12 -34.67
N VAL A 41 26.51 1.68 -35.38
CA VAL A 41 26.55 1.39 -36.81
C VAL A 41 26.45 2.68 -37.65
N GLY A 42 26.27 3.84 -37.02
CA GLY A 42 26.17 5.13 -37.71
C GLY A 42 24.83 5.38 -38.38
N SER A 43 23.78 4.62 -38.02
CA SER A 43 22.44 4.76 -38.60
C SER A 43 21.74 6.06 -38.18
N TYR A 44 22.15 6.66 -37.07
CA TYR A 44 21.68 7.96 -36.60
C TYR A 44 22.69 8.63 -35.68
N GLY A 45 22.61 9.95 -35.55
CA GLY A 45 23.43 10.76 -34.63
C GLY A 45 24.79 11.15 -35.22
N LEU A 46 25.55 11.95 -34.45
CA LEU A 46 26.87 12.40 -34.83
C LEU A 46 27.90 11.30 -34.55
N ALA A 47 28.70 10.95 -35.56
CA ALA A 47 29.77 9.96 -35.47
C ALA A 47 31.01 10.52 -34.75
N ILE A 48 30.82 11.08 -33.56
CA ILE A 48 31.90 11.61 -32.69
C ILE A 48 32.52 10.40 -31.97
N GLN A 49 33.80 10.21 -32.07
CA GLN A 49 34.51 9.04 -31.53
C GLN A 49 34.30 8.87 -30.01
N SER A 50 34.26 9.95 -29.24
CA SER A 50 33.97 9.91 -27.80
C SER A 50 32.52 9.49 -27.50
N ALA A 51 31.53 9.93 -28.28
CA ALA A 51 30.15 9.55 -28.15
C ALA A 51 29.92 8.07 -28.52
N LEU A 52 30.62 7.58 -29.54
CA LEU A 52 30.60 6.16 -29.92
C LEU A 52 31.20 5.27 -28.84
N ALA A 53 32.31 5.66 -28.19
CA ALA A 53 32.88 4.92 -27.08
C ALA A 53 31.90 4.79 -25.89
N CYS A 54 31.23 5.88 -25.53
CA CYS A 54 30.20 5.84 -24.47
C CYS A 54 29.02 4.94 -24.85
N SER A 55 28.57 4.98 -26.12
CA SER A 55 27.50 4.10 -26.61
C SER A 55 27.92 2.63 -26.59
N ALA A 56 29.16 2.31 -26.92
CA ALA A 56 29.70 0.95 -26.80
C ALA A 56 29.70 0.47 -25.34
N CYS A 57 30.13 1.31 -24.38
CA CYS A 57 30.07 1.00 -22.96
C CYS A 57 28.62 0.79 -22.49
N TYR A 58 27.67 1.59 -23.00
CA TYR A 58 26.26 1.47 -22.65
C TYR A 58 25.68 0.13 -23.13
N VAL A 59 25.92 -0.25 -24.41
CA VAL A 59 25.47 -1.54 -24.97
C VAL A 59 26.11 -2.70 -24.23
N LEU A 60 27.40 -2.62 -23.91
CA LEU A 60 28.13 -3.65 -23.16
C LEU A 60 27.51 -3.83 -21.75
N ALA A 61 27.27 -2.75 -21.02
CA ALA A 61 26.66 -2.81 -19.70
C ALA A 61 25.26 -3.44 -19.73
N ALA A 62 24.42 -3.04 -20.72
CA ALA A 62 23.10 -3.61 -20.89
C ALA A 62 23.16 -5.11 -21.28
N ALA A 63 24.05 -5.50 -22.19
CA ALA A 63 24.25 -6.90 -22.58
C ALA A 63 24.74 -7.77 -21.42
N VAL A 64 25.73 -7.29 -20.64
CA VAL A 64 26.23 -7.99 -19.44
C VAL A 64 25.10 -8.18 -18.42
N ALA A 65 24.29 -7.15 -18.15
CA ALA A 65 23.18 -7.27 -17.24
C ALA A 65 22.14 -8.29 -17.72
N LEU A 66 21.86 -8.33 -19.02
CA LEU A 66 20.95 -9.31 -19.62
C LEU A 66 21.53 -10.74 -19.49
N ILE A 67 22.81 -10.93 -19.78
CA ILE A 67 23.48 -12.22 -19.62
C ILE A 67 23.44 -12.69 -18.17
N VAL A 68 23.79 -11.81 -17.22
CA VAL A 68 23.76 -12.11 -15.77
C VAL A 68 22.33 -12.49 -15.35
N TYR A 69 21.32 -11.78 -15.85
CA TYR A 69 19.92 -12.11 -15.58
C TYR A 69 19.55 -13.51 -16.11
N LEU A 70 19.96 -13.87 -17.32
CA LEU A 70 19.67 -15.19 -17.92
C LEU A 70 20.32 -16.33 -17.12
N PHE A 71 21.52 -16.13 -16.57
CA PHE A 71 22.20 -17.13 -15.75
C PHE A 71 21.69 -17.21 -14.31
N GLN A 72 21.37 -16.08 -13.68
CA GLN A 72 21.00 -16.04 -12.27
C GLN A 72 19.50 -16.11 -12.02
N GLY A 73 18.70 -15.90 -13.05
CA GLY A 73 17.24 -15.96 -13.00
C GLY A 73 16.59 -14.74 -12.31
N PRO A 74 15.24 -14.75 -12.26
CA PRO A 74 14.44 -13.60 -11.85
C PRO A 74 14.64 -13.17 -10.37
N LYS A 75 15.04 -14.09 -9.51
CA LYS A 75 15.22 -13.81 -8.06
C LYS A 75 16.31 -12.79 -7.77
N LYS A 76 17.30 -12.65 -8.63
CA LYS A 76 18.42 -11.71 -8.49
C LYS A 76 18.16 -10.34 -9.14
N LEU A 77 17.05 -10.19 -9.86
CA LEU A 77 16.72 -8.96 -10.58
C LEU A 77 16.70 -7.72 -9.69
N LYS A 78 16.23 -7.85 -8.46
CA LYS A 78 16.21 -6.75 -7.47
C LYS A 78 17.61 -6.18 -7.14
N HIS A 79 18.67 -6.93 -7.44
CA HIS A 79 20.05 -6.46 -7.26
C HIS A 79 20.68 -6.05 -8.60
N ILE A 80 20.38 -6.75 -9.69
CA ILE A 80 20.91 -6.47 -11.03
C ILE A 80 20.40 -5.12 -11.55
N LEU A 81 19.09 -4.87 -11.43
CA LEU A 81 18.45 -3.69 -11.99
C LEU A 81 18.93 -2.37 -11.40
N PRO A 82 19.06 -2.18 -10.06
CA PRO A 82 19.64 -0.98 -9.49
C PRO A 82 21.06 -0.71 -9.96
N VAL A 83 21.91 -1.74 -9.99
CA VAL A 83 23.30 -1.63 -10.43
C VAL A 83 23.36 -1.23 -11.90
N LEU A 84 22.55 -1.84 -12.76
CA LEU A 84 22.46 -1.48 -14.18
C LEU A 84 22.08 0.00 -14.34
N LEU A 85 20.98 0.44 -13.73
CA LEU A 85 20.49 1.81 -13.89
C LEU A 85 21.49 2.86 -13.43
N VAL A 86 22.16 2.64 -12.31
CA VAL A 86 23.22 3.55 -11.81
C VAL A 86 24.42 3.54 -12.78
N THR A 87 24.83 2.38 -13.26
CA THR A 87 25.96 2.28 -14.22
C THR A 87 25.62 3.01 -15.54
N LEU A 88 24.42 2.82 -16.08
CA LEU A 88 23.98 3.51 -17.29
C LEU A 88 23.87 5.02 -17.07
N MET A 89 23.40 5.46 -15.90
CA MET A 89 23.35 6.88 -15.55
C MET A 89 24.75 7.52 -15.49
N ILE A 90 25.74 6.80 -14.94
CA ILE A 90 27.13 7.27 -14.92
C ILE A 90 27.67 7.41 -16.35
N ILE A 91 27.49 6.39 -17.18
CA ILE A 91 27.94 6.41 -18.59
C ILE A 91 27.32 7.58 -19.34
N GLN A 92 26.02 7.81 -19.17
CA GLN A 92 25.30 8.90 -19.85
C GLN A 92 25.75 10.27 -19.34
N SER A 93 26.00 10.41 -18.05
CA SER A 93 26.53 11.63 -17.44
C SER A 93 27.94 11.95 -17.93
N VAL A 94 28.81 10.95 -18.02
CA VAL A 94 30.16 11.10 -18.59
C VAL A 94 30.08 11.52 -20.08
N ARG A 95 29.23 10.88 -20.87
CA ARG A 95 28.99 11.25 -22.27
C ARG A 95 28.61 12.72 -22.40
N LEU A 96 27.67 13.21 -21.59
CA LEU A 96 27.22 14.60 -21.58
C LEU A 96 28.36 15.55 -21.27
N LEU A 97 29.16 15.28 -20.24
CA LEU A 97 30.30 16.11 -19.83
C LEU A 97 31.43 16.13 -20.84
N VAL A 98 31.76 15.00 -21.46
CA VAL A 98 32.77 14.91 -22.52
C VAL A 98 32.37 15.74 -23.73
N LEU A 99 31.12 15.60 -24.20
CA LEU A 99 30.62 16.41 -25.32
C LEU A 99 30.59 17.92 -24.99
N ALA A 100 30.24 18.28 -23.75
CA ALA A 100 30.28 19.64 -23.28
C ALA A 100 31.71 20.23 -23.30
N SER A 101 32.68 19.48 -22.79
CA SER A 101 34.08 19.92 -22.74
C SER A 101 34.74 20.07 -24.11
N MET A 102 34.28 19.31 -25.10
CA MET A 102 34.74 19.39 -26.48
C MET A 102 34.05 20.50 -27.30
N GLY A 103 33.06 21.19 -26.71
CA GLY A 103 32.27 22.20 -27.45
C GLY A 103 31.40 21.61 -28.57
N GLN A 104 31.16 20.31 -28.53
CA GLN A 104 30.43 19.56 -29.57
C GLN A 104 28.94 19.33 -29.21
N LEU A 105 28.48 19.96 -28.14
CA LEU A 105 27.10 19.91 -27.71
C LEU A 105 26.29 20.94 -28.50
N ASP A 106 25.40 20.50 -29.37
CA ASP A 106 24.31 21.30 -29.92
C ASP A 106 23.01 21.12 -29.10
N ALA A 107 22.01 21.91 -29.43
CA ALA A 107 20.72 21.86 -28.72
C ALA A 107 20.01 20.49 -28.85
N MET A 108 20.11 19.86 -30.01
CA MET A 108 19.47 18.56 -30.28
C MET A 108 20.16 17.46 -29.49
N LEU A 109 21.48 17.38 -29.56
CA LEU A 109 22.26 16.34 -28.88
C LEU A 109 22.15 16.49 -27.35
N THR A 110 22.11 17.71 -26.84
CA THR A 110 21.85 18.00 -25.44
C THR A 110 20.48 17.48 -25.01
N THR A 111 19.43 17.80 -25.76
CA THR A 111 18.07 17.36 -25.43
C THR A 111 17.97 15.85 -25.41
N VAL A 112 18.56 15.15 -26.37
CA VAL A 112 18.58 13.67 -26.42
C VAL A 112 19.26 13.10 -25.16
N ASN A 113 20.46 13.59 -24.82
CA ASN A 113 21.19 13.07 -23.65
C ASN A 113 20.48 13.33 -22.33
N ILE A 114 19.85 14.49 -22.17
CA ILE A 114 19.04 14.82 -20.98
C ILE A 114 17.80 13.96 -20.91
N THR A 115 17.14 13.71 -22.06
CA THR A 115 15.97 12.82 -22.12
C THR A 115 16.33 11.40 -21.72
N ASP A 116 17.49 10.89 -22.17
CA ASP A 116 17.99 9.57 -21.77
C ASP A 116 18.21 9.50 -20.25
N CYS A 117 18.79 10.53 -19.63
CA CYS A 117 18.93 10.60 -18.17
C CYS A 117 17.56 10.57 -17.47
N PHE A 118 16.57 11.30 -17.99
CA PHE A 118 15.21 11.29 -17.44
C PHE A 118 14.54 9.91 -17.56
N ILE A 119 14.71 9.24 -18.71
CA ILE A 119 14.19 7.87 -18.91
C ILE A 119 14.76 6.90 -17.89
N LEU A 120 16.05 6.98 -17.55
CA LEU A 120 16.67 6.13 -16.52
C LEU A 120 16.04 6.35 -15.14
N VAL A 121 15.78 7.60 -14.75
CA VAL A 121 15.06 7.91 -13.50
C VAL A 121 13.63 7.37 -13.56
N LEU A 122 12.93 7.56 -14.69
CA LEU A 122 11.58 7.07 -14.87
C LEU A 122 11.49 5.55 -14.76
N VAL A 123 12.44 4.81 -15.36
CA VAL A 123 12.52 3.34 -15.23
C VAL A 123 12.74 2.93 -13.78
N ALA A 124 13.60 3.63 -13.03
CA ALA A 124 13.78 3.38 -11.59
C ALA A 124 12.47 3.61 -10.81
N CYS A 125 11.71 4.65 -11.17
CA CYS A 125 10.40 4.94 -10.58
C CYS A 125 9.37 3.85 -10.90
N LEU A 126 9.25 3.45 -12.16
CA LEU A 126 8.32 2.40 -12.61
C LEU A 126 8.61 1.05 -11.95
N CYS A 127 9.89 0.76 -11.68
CA CYS A 127 10.31 -0.45 -10.99
C CYS A 127 10.17 -0.36 -9.46
N LEU A 128 9.62 0.73 -8.91
CA LEU A 128 9.47 0.96 -7.49
C LEU A 128 10.81 0.85 -6.72
N LEU A 129 11.84 1.55 -7.24
CA LEU A 129 13.19 1.57 -6.68
C LEU A 129 13.55 3.00 -6.18
N PRO A 130 12.97 3.48 -5.06
CA PRO A 130 13.11 4.88 -4.64
C PRO A 130 14.57 5.27 -4.34
N ARG A 131 15.35 4.38 -3.75
CA ARG A 131 16.79 4.63 -3.48
C ARG A 131 17.59 4.79 -4.78
N THR A 132 17.32 3.93 -5.77
CA THR A 132 17.98 4.00 -7.08
C THR A 132 17.57 5.25 -7.85
N ALA A 133 16.28 5.62 -7.82
CA ALA A 133 15.79 6.86 -8.41
C ALA A 133 16.49 8.08 -7.80
N LEU A 134 16.64 8.13 -6.46
CA LEU A 134 17.36 9.20 -5.77
C LEU A 134 18.83 9.31 -6.21
N VAL A 135 19.53 8.18 -6.27
CA VAL A 135 20.93 8.14 -6.71
C VAL A 135 21.06 8.60 -8.16
N CYS A 136 20.24 8.08 -9.06
CA CYS A 136 20.22 8.48 -10.47
C CYS A 136 19.92 9.97 -10.64
N THR A 137 18.92 10.50 -9.94
CA THR A 137 18.58 11.93 -9.95
C THR A 137 19.74 12.78 -9.46
N SER A 138 20.40 12.38 -8.37
CA SER A 138 21.55 13.12 -7.84
C SER A 138 22.71 13.17 -8.84
N ILE A 139 23.04 12.04 -9.47
CA ILE A 139 24.09 11.97 -10.51
C ILE A 139 23.71 12.85 -11.71
N SER A 140 22.49 12.76 -12.19
CA SER A 140 21.98 13.55 -13.32
C SER A 140 22.05 15.04 -13.04
N VAL A 141 21.55 15.50 -11.87
CA VAL A 141 21.56 16.91 -11.48
C VAL A 141 22.98 17.47 -11.39
N VAL A 142 23.91 16.72 -10.76
CA VAL A 142 25.31 17.11 -10.67
C VAL A 142 25.98 17.20 -12.05
N ALA A 143 25.76 16.21 -12.90
CA ALA A 143 26.31 16.21 -14.26
C ALA A 143 25.81 17.43 -15.09
N MET A 144 24.51 17.71 -14.99
CA MET A 144 23.90 18.87 -15.66
C MET A 144 24.44 20.21 -15.13
N ALA A 145 24.59 20.35 -13.81
CA ALA A 145 25.18 21.55 -13.22
C ALA A 145 26.62 21.80 -13.68
N LEU A 146 27.41 20.72 -13.76
CA LEU A 146 28.78 20.80 -14.30
C LEU A 146 28.78 21.16 -15.79
N CYS A 147 27.87 20.58 -16.57
CA CYS A 147 27.71 20.92 -17.99
C CYS A 147 27.38 22.38 -18.19
N CYS A 148 26.45 22.96 -17.40
CA CYS A 148 26.14 24.40 -17.46
C CYS A 148 27.35 25.28 -17.14
N ARG A 149 28.20 24.88 -16.19
CA ARG A 149 29.42 25.60 -15.85
C ARG A 149 30.46 25.55 -16.94
N VAL A 150 30.64 24.40 -17.56
CA VAL A 150 31.63 24.21 -18.65
C VAL A 150 31.22 24.95 -19.92
N THR A 151 29.94 24.90 -20.29
CA THR A 151 29.46 25.52 -21.53
C THR A 151 29.18 27.01 -21.39
N GLY A 152 28.82 27.50 -20.19
CA GLY A 152 28.44 28.90 -19.95
C GLY A 152 27.20 29.37 -20.73
N SER A 153 26.45 28.44 -21.35
CA SER A 153 25.34 28.75 -22.23
C SER A 153 24.01 28.93 -21.46
N GLN A 154 23.28 30.01 -21.78
CA GLN A 154 21.97 30.27 -21.20
C GLN A 154 20.95 29.16 -21.55
N LEU A 155 21.04 28.57 -22.75
CA LEU A 155 20.16 27.48 -23.18
C LEU A 155 20.29 26.25 -22.24
N TYR A 156 21.54 25.87 -21.92
CA TYR A 156 21.78 24.73 -21.02
C TYR A 156 21.30 25.02 -19.60
N SER A 157 21.41 26.27 -19.15
CA SER A 157 20.88 26.64 -17.84
C SER A 157 19.35 26.52 -17.77
N GLN A 158 18.61 26.88 -18.82
CA GLN A 158 17.17 26.72 -18.91
C GLN A 158 16.77 25.24 -18.97
N LEU A 159 17.43 24.44 -19.81
CA LEU A 159 17.21 23.00 -19.89
C LEU A 159 17.51 22.30 -18.56
N PHE A 160 18.58 22.69 -17.87
CA PHE A 160 18.92 22.20 -16.54
C PHE A 160 17.78 22.41 -15.53
N ILE A 161 17.19 23.62 -15.51
CA ILE A 161 16.09 23.91 -14.58
C ILE A 161 14.89 23.00 -14.88
N ILE A 162 14.48 22.91 -16.14
CA ILE A 162 13.29 22.14 -16.56
C ILE A 162 13.49 20.63 -16.23
N PHE A 163 14.56 20.05 -16.71
CA PHE A 163 14.80 18.61 -16.53
C PHE A 163 15.23 18.27 -15.11
N GLY A 164 15.97 19.16 -14.42
CA GLY A 164 16.30 18.99 -13.02
C GLY A 164 15.04 18.95 -12.15
N MET A 165 14.11 19.89 -12.36
CA MET A 165 12.82 19.90 -11.65
C MET A 165 11.99 18.66 -11.98
N SER A 166 11.96 18.22 -13.24
CA SER A 166 11.26 16.99 -13.64
C SER A 166 11.82 15.75 -12.96
N ASN A 167 13.14 15.59 -12.89
CA ASN A 167 13.79 14.48 -12.22
C ASN A 167 13.51 14.48 -10.70
N VAL A 168 13.59 15.64 -10.07
CA VAL A 168 13.28 15.80 -8.64
C VAL A 168 11.82 15.46 -8.37
N SER A 169 10.91 15.98 -9.19
CA SER A 169 9.46 15.72 -9.05
C SER A 169 9.15 14.22 -9.21
N ALA A 170 9.74 13.55 -10.21
CA ALA A 170 9.59 12.10 -10.40
C ALA A 170 10.10 11.30 -9.18
N THR A 171 11.24 11.73 -8.62
CA THR A 171 11.84 11.08 -7.45
C THR A 171 10.98 11.30 -6.20
N VAL A 172 10.45 12.50 -5.97
CA VAL A 172 9.52 12.77 -4.86
C VAL A 172 8.25 11.93 -5.02
N PHE A 173 7.70 11.89 -6.24
CA PHE A 173 6.51 11.08 -6.52
C PHE A 173 6.69 9.61 -6.17
N ILE A 174 7.84 8.99 -6.54
CA ILE A 174 8.07 7.57 -6.21
C ILE A 174 8.24 7.34 -4.70
N PHE A 175 8.82 8.28 -3.96
CA PHE A 175 8.89 8.18 -2.50
C PHE A 175 7.51 8.21 -1.87
N VAL A 176 6.63 9.13 -2.31
CA VAL A 176 5.25 9.21 -1.83
C VAL A 176 4.47 7.96 -2.23
N ALA A 177 4.55 7.53 -3.48
CA ALA A 177 3.88 6.33 -3.97
C ALA A 177 4.33 5.06 -3.22
N ASN A 178 5.62 4.92 -2.96
CA ASN A 178 6.17 3.79 -2.20
C ASN A 178 5.68 3.81 -0.74
N LYS A 179 5.59 4.98 -0.10
CA LYS A 179 5.04 5.12 1.25
C LYS A 179 3.56 4.70 1.29
N LEU A 180 2.74 5.21 0.36
CA LEU A 180 1.32 4.83 0.27
C LEU A 180 1.12 3.33 0.00
N LEU A 181 1.96 2.73 -0.84
CA LEU A 181 1.92 1.29 -1.10
C LEU A 181 2.24 0.47 0.15
N ILE A 182 3.22 0.91 0.97
CA ILE A 182 3.58 0.26 2.22
C ILE A 182 2.42 0.39 3.23
N GLU A 183 1.83 1.58 3.38
CA GLU A 183 0.69 1.80 4.28
C GLU A 183 -0.51 0.92 3.89
N GLN A 184 -0.86 0.86 2.61
CA GLN A 184 -1.91 -0.03 2.11
C GLN A 184 -1.60 -1.52 2.34
N GLN A 185 -0.32 -1.91 2.26
CA GLN A 185 0.09 -3.28 2.59
C GLN A 185 -0.14 -3.60 4.06
N MET A 186 0.31 -2.71 4.95
CA MET A 186 0.13 -2.91 6.39
C MET A 186 -1.35 -3.03 6.76
N GLU A 187 -2.20 -2.18 6.19
CA GLU A 187 -3.65 -2.25 6.40
C GLU A 187 -4.26 -3.57 5.90
N GLN A 188 -3.87 -4.02 4.70
CA GLN A 188 -4.33 -5.31 4.16
C GLN A 188 -3.85 -6.50 4.97
N ASP A 189 -2.61 -6.45 5.49
CA ASP A 189 -2.06 -7.51 6.33
C ASP A 189 -2.78 -7.58 7.67
N ASP A 190 -3.14 -6.43 8.26
CA ASP A 190 -3.93 -6.35 9.48
C ASP A 190 -5.35 -6.92 9.29
N TYR A 191 -6.02 -6.57 8.19
CA TYR A 191 -7.30 -7.21 7.84
C TYR A 191 -7.18 -8.71 7.62
N ALA A 192 -6.14 -9.16 6.89
CA ALA A 192 -5.93 -10.58 6.66
C ALA A 192 -5.65 -11.35 7.96
N HIS A 193 -4.88 -10.75 8.88
CA HIS A 193 -4.61 -11.30 10.19
C HIS A 193 -5.89 -11.39 11.04
N THR A 194 -6.70 -10.33 11.04
CA THR A 194 -7.99 -10.28 11.76
C THR A 194 -8.94 -11.35 11.23
N ILE A 195 -9.07 -11.48 9.90
CA ILE A 195 -9.89 -12.54 9.29
C ILE A 195 -9.35 -13.92 9.66
N ALA A 196 -8.04 -14.12 9.63
CA ALA A 196 -7.44 -15.39 10.00
C ALA A 196 -7.70 -15.76 11.48
N GLN A 197 -7.66 -14.77 12.39
CA GLN A 197 -8.03 -14.97 13.80
C GLN A 197 -9.50 -15.39 13.94
N VAL A 198 -10.42 -14.70 13.25
CA VAL A 198 -11.85 -15.04 13.27
C VAL A 198 -12.05 -16.48 12.76
N LEU A 199 -11.47 -16.84 11.62
CA LEU A 199 -11.53 -18.20 11.06
C LEU A 199 -10.98 -19.25 12.02
N HIS A 200 -9.89 -18.91 12.73
CA HIS A 200 -9.29 -19.81 13.72
C HIS A 200 -10.19 -19.99 14.96
N VAL A 201 -10.71 -18.89 15.52
CA VAL A 201 -11.59 -18.93 16.71
C VAL A 201 -12.84 -19.76 16.44
N PHE A 202 -13.47 -19.57 15.29
CA PHE A 202 -14.67 -20.29 14.89
C PHE A 202 -14.36 -21.66 14.25
N ASN A 203 -13.07 -21.97 13.99
CA ASN A 203 -12.63 -23.18 13.30
C ASN A 203 -13.36 -23.40 11.97
N MET A 204 -13.54 -22.30 11.21
CA MET A 204 -14.27 -22.28 9.94
C MET A 204 -13.36 -21.94 8.76
N SER A 205 -13.77 -22.31 7.57
CA SER A 205 -13.13 -21.94 6.31
C SER A 205 -13.55 -20.54 5.84
N LYS A 206 -12.80 -19.97 4.90
CA LYS A 206 -13.14 -18.69 4.28
C LYS A 206 -14.50 -18.75 3.53
N THR A 207 -14.80 -19.89 2.90
CA THR A 207 -16.08 -20.12 2.18
C THR A 207 -17.26 -20.12 3.15
N GLU A 208 -17.12 -20.76 4.29
CA GLU A 208 -18.15 -20.76 5.35
C GLU A 208 -18.38 -19.37 5.94
N LEU A 209 -17.29 -18.59 6.17
CA LEU A 209 -17.42 -17.19 6.62
C LEU A 209 -18.19 -16.35 5.60
N LEU A 210 -17.90 -16.52 4.31
CA LEU A 210 -18.62 -15.80 3.25
C LEU A 210 -20.09 -16.20 3.16
N ALA A 211 -20.42 -17.49 3.35
CA ALA A 211 -21.80 -17.96 3.41
C ALA A 211 -22.54 -17.34 4.60
N LEU A 212 -21.93 -17.30 5.78
CA LEU A 212 -22.51 -16.64 6.96
C LEU A 212 -22.75 -15.14 6.75
N LEU A 213 -21.78 -14.43 6.15
CA LEU A 213 -21.93 -13.01 5.86
C LEU A 213 -23.06 -12.74 4.85
N LYS A 214 -23.26 -13.62 3.86
CA LYS A 214 -24.37 -13.53 2.93
C LYS A 214 -25.72 -13.75 3.66
N LEU A 215 -25.81 -14.75 4.52
CA LEU A 215 -26.99 -15.00 5.36
C LEU A 215 -27.30 -13.83 6.29
N ALA A 216 -26.29 -13.26 6.94
CA ALA A 216 -26.45 -12.12 7.85
C ALA A 216 -26.83 -10.81 7.12
N LYS A 217 -26.49 -10.68 5.83
CA LYS A 217 -26.83 -9.52 5.01
C LYS A 217 -28.28 -9.56 4.48
N ALA A 218 -28.90 -10.72 4.45
CA ALA A 218 -30.31 -10.88 4.09
C ALA A 218 -31.16 -10.21 5.18
N LYS A 219 -31.57 -8.96 4.94
CA LYS A 219 -32.21 -8.06 5.92
C LYS A 219 -33.67 -8.34 6.21
N ASP A 220 -34.36 -9.12 5.37
CA ASP A 220 -35.77 -9.35 5.50
C ASP A 220 -36.05 -10.70 6.17
N ALA A 221 -36.90 -10.66 7.18
CA ALA A 221 -37.40 -11.87 7.85
C ALA A 221 -38.08 -12.85 6.90
N ASP A 222 -38.45 -12.38 5.70
CA ASP A 222 -39.01 -13.16 4.58
C ASP A 222 -37.94 -13.56 3.54
N ALA A 223 -36.64 -13.25 3.77
CA ALA A 223 -35.60 -13.74 2.92
C ALA A 223 -35.57 -15.26 3.01
N VAL A 224 -36.05 -15.88 1.94
CA VAL A 224 -36.11 -17.31 1.74
C VAL A 224 -34.81 -17.92 2.25
N TYR A 225 -34.93 -18.79 3.24
CA TYR A 225 -33.89 -19.66 3.74
C TYR A 225 -33.19 -20.29 2.54
N ASP A 226 -31.98 -19.89 2.26
CA ASP A 226 -31.22 -20.40 1.13
C ASP A 226 -30.52 -21.72 1.54
N PRO A 227 -31.09 -22.88 1.13
CA PRO A 227 -30.58 -24.18 1.52
C PRO A 227 -29.15 -24.40 1.02
N GLU A 228 -28.76 -23.83 -0.14
CA GLU A 228 -27.42 -23.98 -0.71
C GLU A 228 -26.35 -23.29 0.13
N LEU A 229 -26.70 -22.15 0.77
CA LEU A 229 -25.78 -21.47 1.69
C LEU A 229 -25.62 -22.25 3.00
N MET A 230 -26.65 -22.95 3.45
CA MET A 230 -26.59 -23.78 4.67
C MET A 230 -25.82 -25.08 4.43
N GLU A 231 -25.88 -25.67 3.24
CA GLU A 231 -25.06 -26.84 2.88
C GLU A 231 -23.57 -26.52 2.81
N GLN A 232 -23.19 -25.26 2.58
CA GLN A 232 -21.79 -24.80 2.61
C GLN A 232 -21.22 -24.74 4.03
N LEU A 233 -22.06 -24.81 5.06
CA LEU A 233 -21.65 -24.79 6.46
C LEU A 233 -21.53 -26.22 6.99
N ASP A 234 -20.30 -26.63 7.37
CA ASP A 234 -20.11 -27.92 8.02
C ASP A 234 -20.85 -27.99 9.37
N HIS A 235 -21.40 -29.14 9.69
CA HIS A 235 -22.08 -29.43 10.98
C HIS A 235 -21.23 -29.08 12.21
N LYS A 236 -19.91 -29.12 12.10
CA LYS A 236 -18.98 -28.75 13.16
C LYS A 236 -18.95 -27.23 13.33
N THR A 237 -18.93 -26.49 12.23
CA THR A 237 -18.94 -25.02 12.20
C THR A 237 -20.26 -24.50 12.76
N LEU A 238 -21.41 -25.06 12.35
CA LEU A 238 -22.72 -24.74 12.91
C LEU A 238 -22.77 -24.96 14.42
N ARG A 239 -22.29 -26.11 14.91
CA ARG A 239 -22.21 -26.38 16.35
C ARG A 239 -21.33 -25.38 17.11
N ASN A 240 -20.20 -24.98 16.53
CA ASN A 240 -19.32 -24.00 17.15
C ASN A 240 -19.97 -22.62 17.21
N ILE A 241 -20.67 -22.20 16.16
CA ILE A 241 -21.42 -20.92 16.12
C ILE A 241 -22.51 -20.92 17.20
N ILE A 242 -23.30 -22.01 17.30
CA ILE A 242 -24.33 -22.16 18.32
C ILE A 242 -23.72 -22.12 19.73
N LYS A 243 -22.58 -22.79 19.95
CA LYS A 243 -21.90 -22.74 21.24
C LYS A 243 -21.43 -21.34 21.61
N VAL A 244 -20.86 -20.61 20.66
CA VAL A 244 -20.37 -19.22 20.87
C VAL A 244 -21.59 -18.30 21.11
N ALA A 245 -22.66 -18.43 20.31
CA ALA A 245 -23.89 -17.66 20.52
C ALA A 245 -24.48 -17.89 21.90
N ASN A 246 -24.64 -19.15 22.32
CA ASN A 246 -25.14 -19.51 23.64
C ASN A 246 -24.20 -18.97 24.76
N HIS A 247 -22.89 -19.03 24.57
CA HIS A 247 -21.93 -18.48 25.53
C HIS A 247 -22.06 -16.95 25.67
N ILE A 248 -22.21 -16.23 24.53
CA ILE A 248 -22.44 -14.78 24.53
C ILE A 248 -23.76 -14.47 25.22
N GLU A 249 -24.82 -15.21 24.95
CA GLU A 249 -26.12 -15.04 25.60
C GLU A 249 -26.03 -15.26 27.12
N HIS A 250 -25.33 -16.31 27.53
CA HIS A 250 -25.06 -16.58 28.97
C HIS A 250 -24.27 -15.44 29.65
N LEU A 251 -23.22 -14.92 28.98
CA LEU A 251 -22.48 -13.79 29.49
C LEU A 251 -23.33 -12.52 29.55
N GLN A 252 -24.22 -12.29 28.59
CA GLN A 252 -25.13 -11.16 28.59
C GLN A 252 -26.17 -11.28 29.70
N ALA A 253 -26.74 -12.49 29.90
CA ALA A 253 -27.69 -12.76 30.97
C ALA A 253 -27.04 -12.60 32.34
N SER A 254 -25.84 -13.10 32.54
CA SER A 254 -25.09 -12.93 33.77
C SER A 254 -24.82 -11.45 34.09
N ARG A 255 -24.40 -10.68 33.08
CA ARG A 255 -24.16 -9.22 33.24
C ARG A 255 -25.46 -8.44 33.50
N ARG A 256 -26.60 -8.88 32.91
CA ARG A 256 -27.91 -8.26 33.18
C ARG A 256 -28.33 -8.51 34.59
N LYS A 257 -28.09 -9.74 35.11
CA LYS A 257 -28.38 -10.07 36.49
C LYS A 257 -27.56 -9.23 37.47
N ASP A 258 -26.25 -9.11 37.23
CA ASP A 258 -25.37 -8.27 38.06
C ASP A 258 -25.82 -6.81 38.05
N MET A 259 -26.16 -6.23 36.91
CA MET A 259 -26.67 -4.86 36.82
C MET A 259 -28.03 -4.70 37.49
N HIS A 260 -28.90 -5.70 37.45
CA HIS A 260 -30.19 -5.66 38.12
C HIS A 260 -30.03 -5.73 39.64
N GLU A 261 -29.10 -6.52 40.14
CA GLU A 261 -28.76 -6.58 41.58
C GLU A 261 -28.19 -5.26 42.09
N ARG A 262 -27.38 -4.57 41.31
CA ARG A 262 -26.82 -3.25 41.62
C ARG A 262 -27.85 -2.13 41.52
N PHE A 263 -28.78 -2.18 40.58
CA PHE A 263 -29.75 -1.13 40.32
C PHE A 263 -31.18 -1.70 40.16
N PRO A 264 -31.76 -2.22 41.24
CA PRO A 264 -33.07 -2.90 41.20
C PRO A 264 -34.24 -1.98 40.80
N MET A 265 -34.05 -0.64 40.88
CA MET A 265 -35.08 0.35 40.53
C MET A 265 -35.13 0.62 39.00
N LEU A 266 -34.17 0.11 38.23
CA LEU A 266 -34.10 0.35 36.79
C LEU A 266 -34.88 -0.73 36.01
N SER A 267 -35.57 -0.31 34.96
CA SER A 267 -36.23 -1.22 34.05
C SER A 267 -35.20 -1.95 33.14
N PRO A 268 -35.56 -3.08 32.51
CA PRO A 268 -34.65 -3.81 31.63
C PRO A 268 -34.03 -2.96 30.51
N VAL A 269 -34.82 -2.03 29.94
CA VAL A 269 -34.33 -1.10 28.89
C VAL A 269 -33.33 -0.09 29.48
N GLU A 270 -33.59 0.41 30.67
CA GLU A 270 -32.68 1.33 31.37
C GLU A 270 -31.37 0.64 31.74
N LEU A 271 -31.40 -0.64 32.15
CA LEU A 271 -30.24 -1.45 32.46
C LEU A 271 -29.38 -1.70 31.18
N ASP A 272 -30.02 -1.96 30.04
CA ASP A 272 -29.30 -2.09 28.76
C ASP A 272 -28.61 -0.78 28.35
N VAL A 273 -29.23 0.38 28.58
CA VAL A 273 -28.60 1.69 28.33
C VAL A 273 -27.45 1.93 29.32
N CYS A 274 -27.64 1.65 30.63
CA CYS A 274 -26.58 1.78 31.64
C CYS A 274 -25.33 0.96 31.27
N ARG A 275 -25.52 -0.28 30.86
CA ARG A 275 -24.43 -1.16 30.40
C ARG A 275 -23.61 -0.56 29.26
N LEU A 276 -24.29 0.01 28.27
CA LEU A 276 -23.60 0.61 27.12
C LEU A 276 -22.89 1.93 27.51
N VAL A 277 -23.44 2.67 28.46
CA VAL A 277 -22.81 3.87 29.05
C VAL A 277 -21.55 3.49 29.84
N GLU A 278 -21.58 2.45 30.66
CA GLU A 278 -20.37 1.93 31.34
C GLU A 278 -19.25 1.58 30.36
N GLN A 279 -19.62 0.99 29.22
CA GLN A 279 -18.67 0.66 28.14
C GLN A 279 -18.13 1.90 27.39
N GLY A 280 -18.56 3.09 27.72
CA GLY A 280 -18.14 4.34 27.08
C GLY A 280 -18.75 4.57 25.69
N ARG A 281 -19.86 3.89 25.36
CA ARG A 281 -20.52 4.08 24.07
C ARG A 281 -21.19 5.45 23.99
N THR A 282 -21.06 6.09 22.82
CA THR A 282 -21.71 7.38 22.55
C THR A 282 -23.22 7.22 22.43
N LEU A 283 -23.95 8.32 22.52
CA LEU A 283 -25.41 8.34 22.39
C LEU A 283 -25.87 7.77 21.01
N ARG A 284 -25.11 8.05 19.95
CA ARG A 284 -25.37 7.50 18.61
C ARG A 284 -25.09 5.99 18.55
N ASP A 285 -24.01 5.53 19.16
CA ASP A 285 -23.69 4.09 19.20
C ASP A 285 -24.81 3.31 19.92
N ILE A 286 -25.27 3.84 21.07
CA ILE A 286 -26.36 3.24 21.84
C ILE A 286 -27.65 3.19 21.02
N SER A 287 -27.98 4.28 20.31
CA SER A 287 -29.10 4.36 19.40
C SER A 287 -29.07 3.25 18.33
N ASN A 288 -27.92 3.08 17.70
CA ASN A 288 -27.71 2.05 16.66
C ASN A 288 -27.78 0.62 17.24
N ILE A 289 -27.10 0.37 18.39
CA ILE A 289 -27.04 -0.96 19.02
C ILE A 289 -28.43 -1.42 19.47
N LEU A 290 -29.21 -0.50 20.06
CA LEU A 290 -30.55 -0.81 20.58
C LEU A 290 -31.67 -0.64 19.55
N SER A 291 -31.35 -0.24 18.31
CA SER A 291 -32.32 0.07 17.24
C SER A 291 -33.40 1.07 17.69
N LYS A 292 -32.99 2.11 18.44
CA LYS A 292 -33.87 3.17 18.97
C LYS A 292 -33.46 4.53 18.43
N SER A 293 -34.35 5.51 18.41
CA SER A 293 -33.98 6.89 18.05
C SER A 293 -33.06 7.51 19.10
N VAL A 294 -32.20 8.43 18.66
CA VAL A 294 -31.29 9.19 19.55
C VAL A 294 -32.08 9.93 20.65
N SER A 295 -33.23 10.49 20.27
CA SER A 295 -34.15 11.17 21.22
C SER A 295 -34.66 10.21 22.31
N ASN A 296 -35.06 9.00 21.90
CA ASN A 296 -35.53 7.98 22.85
C ASN A 296 -34.41 7.58 23.85
N VAL A 297 -33.19 7.33 23.33
CA VAL A 297 -32.04 7.01 24.21
C VAL A 297 -31.72 8.17 25.16
N SER A 298 -31.81 9.41 24.69
CA SER A 298 -31.63 10.60 25.53
C SER A 298 -32.67 10.69 26.67
N THR A 299 -33.94 10.41 26.35
CA THR A 299 -35.03 10.37 27.35
C THR A 299 -34.77 9.27 28.38
N VAL A 300 -34.38 8.07 27.95
CA VAL A 300 -34.05 6.95 28.84
C VAL A 300 -32.88 7.33 29.78
N ARG A 301 -31.82 7.98 29.28
CA ARG A 301 -30.70 8.47 30.10
C ARG A 301 -31.16 9.50 31.14
N GLY A 302 -32.11 10.39 30.78
CA GLY A 302 -32.71 11.33 31.71
C GLY A 302 -33.49 10.64 32.82
N ASN A 303 -34.26 9.59 32.49
CA ASN A 303 -35.00 8.80 33.48
C ASN A 303 -34.06 8.04 34.45
N ILE A 304 -32.96 7.48 33.92
CA ILE A 304 -31.93 6.83 34.74
C ILE A 304 -31.34 7.82 35.73
N ARG A 305 -30.94 9.03 35.27
CA ARG A 305 -30.44 10.08 36.19
C ARG A 305 -31.41 10.41 37.33
N LYS A 306 -32.68 10.59 36.99
CA LYS A 306 -33.73 10.86 37.99
C LYS A 306 -33.84 9.73 39.02
N LYS A 307 -33.81 8.47 38.55
CA LYS A 307 -33.93 7.31 39.45
C LYS A 307 -32.69 7.10 40.31
N LEU A 308 -31.50 7.50 39.83
CA LEU A 308 -30.24 7.44 40.58
C LEU A 308 -29.98 8.70 41.41
N GLY A 309 -30.88 9.69 41.37
CA GLY A 309 -30.71 10.93 42.11
C GLY A 309 -29.59 11.84 41.65
N LEU A 310 -29.17 11.72 40.41
CA LEU A 310 -28.06 12.48 39.81
C LEU A 310 -28.53 13.83 39.29
N ALA A 311 -27.71 14.89 39.50
CA ALA A 311 -27.91 16.19 38.89
C ALA A 311 -27.74 16.16 37.38
N GLN A 312 -28.19 17.23 36.68
CA GLN A 312 -28.15 17.29 35.23
C GLN A 312 -26.71 17.31 34.68
N ASP A 313 -25.77 17.85 35.43
CA ASP A 313 -24.35 18.01 35.07
C ASP A 313 -23.47 16.84 35.54
N ASP A 314 -24.00 15.91 36.35
CA ASP A 314 -23.24 14.75 36.79
C ASP A 314 -22.92 13.80 35.63
N ASP A 315 -21.71 13.26 35.61
CA ASP A 315 -21.37 12.24 34.60
C ASP A 315 -22.00 10.88 34.96
N LEU A 316 -23.01 10.50 34.18
CA LEU A 316 -23.71 9.23 34.34
C LEU A 316 -22.77 8.02 34.34
N ARG A 317 -21.69 8.07 33.54
CA ARG A 317 -20.73 6.96 33.44
C ARG A 317 -19.94 6.81 34.77
N SER A 318 -19.44 7.89 35.28
CA SER A 318 -18.70 7.89 36.54
C SER A 318 -19.59 7.39 37.70
N ALA A 319 -20.85 7.88 37.80
CA ALA A 319 -21.79 7.45 38.81
C ALA A 319 -22.14 5.94 38.72
N LEU A 320 -22.18 5.36 37.54
CA LEU A 320 -22.39 3.91 37.34
C LEU A 320 -21.16 3.09 37.73
N LEU A 321 -19.95 3.63 37.56
CA LEU A 321 -18.69 2.97 37.90
C LEU A 321 -18.39 3.04 39.41
N ASP A 322 -18.75 4.14 40.08
CA ASP A 322 -18.53 4.35 41.52
C ASP A 322 -19.42 3.46 42.40
N ASN A 323 -20.52 2.95 41.84
CA ASN A 323 -21.42 2.01 42.53
C ASN A 323 -21.07 0.53 42.24
N LYS A 324 -19.79 0.22 41.97
CA LYS A 324 -19.28 -1.15 41.79
C LYS A 324 -19.06 -1.88 43.08
#